data_d750d2c77f83423eb1c7b8c04aa76396
#
_entry.id   d750d2c77f83423eb1c7b8c04aa76396
#
_cell.length_a   1.000
_cell.length_b   1.000
_cell.length_c   1.000
_cell.angle_alpha   90.00
_cell.angle_beta   90.00
_cell.angle_gamma   90.00
#
_symmetry.space_group_name_H-M   'P 1'
#
loop_
_entity.id
_entity.type
_entity.pdbx_description
1 polymer ?
#
loop_
_entity_poly.entity_id
_entity_poly.type
_entity_poly.pdbx_seq_one_letter_code
_entity_poly.pdbx_strand_id
1 'polypeptide(L)'
;MKRLALSLFLLLSSILHVPLTAQGNATVHGRIIDSLSQKPIAFAVIALQKPGDEFPSSTLSNDSGMFRVNLPDTGTYKVIITLLGYKTITNENIVVHGELDLGTILFAHDSHYLDATTIVAQQDIVENTPDMVIYHADKDVTTEGSTAIDLLKKVPGVTVDINGNIELMGSSGLRIFINGKPSVLMASHPVDVLQAIPADQIKSIEIISNPSAKYDAQGTGGIINIVLKKNVLPGVNGNISGTIGSRIEQGNATISYEHDDFSVSADLGGNYYIPQDGSSSFTRTATVNDTTGNLIQNGTTNSGRQNYYPTIELGWELGDNDEISASVGYEDFRNDGTSVTDVNTFSDPGNDSVFLRKTGSNRTNETSLEYNVDYSHTFDTLGKELDLSMEFSGDRDSSDYRTDQSFLHSSQPIDPSSYEFSQLENDLGKEAEYLFTADLILPFDEDHTLEFGGKAN
;
A
#
# COMPACT_ATOMS: atom_id res chain seq x y z
N MET A 1 -18.99 21.80 2.56
CA MET A 1 -18.21 20.60 2.86
C MET A 1 -18.31 20.10 4.31
N LYS A 2 -18.07 20.91 5.36
CA LYS A 2 -18.22 20.48 6.77
C LYS A 2 -19.61 19.92 7.17
N ARG A 3 -20.68 20.32 6.49
CA ARG A 3 -22.05 19.82 6.76
C ARG A 3 -22.37 18.50 6.06
N LEU A 4 -21.68 18.17 4.96
CA LEU A 4 -21.84 16.89 4.25
C LEU A 4 -21.08 15.76 4.96
N ALA A 5 -19.90 16.03 5.50
CA ALA A 5 -19.11 15.06 6.27
C ALA A 5 -19.82 14.66 7.58
N LEU A 6 -20.49 15.61 8.24
CA LEU A 6 -21.24 15.34 9.47
C LEU A 6 -22.52 14.51 9.19
N SER A 7 -23.16 14.70 8.03
CA SER A 7 -24.33 13.90 7.64
C SER A 7 -23.95 12.49 7.23
N LEU A 8 -22.79 12.31 6.60
CA LEU A 8 -22.28 10.98 6.23
C LEU A 8 -21.85 10.18 7.48
N PHE A 9 -21.25 10.86 8.47
CA PHE A 9 -20.89 10.25 9.75
C PHE A 9 -22.12 9.82 10.57
N LEU A 10 -23.20 10.62 10.55
CA LEU A 10 -24.47 10.27 11.18
C LEU A 10 -25.24 9.17 10.44
N LEU A 11 -25.09 9.05 9.12
CA LEU A 11 -25.67 7.95 8.35
C LEU A 11 -24.92 6.63 8.60
N LEU A 12 -23.58 6.68 8.70
CA LEU A 12 -22.78 5.50 9.03
C LEU A 12 -23.05 5.01 10.46
N SER A 13 -23.31 5.91 11.42
CA SER A 13 -23.62 5.54 12.81
C SER A 13 -25.00 4.87 12.98
N SER A 14 -25.92 5.04 12.02
CA SER A 14 -27.25 4.41 12.05
C SER A 14 -27.25 2.98 11.49
N ILE A 15 -26.22 2.58 10.73
CA ILE A 15 -26.10 1.23 10.16
C ILE A 15 -25.45 0.24 11.15
N LEU A 16 -24.72 0.73 12.17
CA LEU A 16 -24.04 -0.08 13.18
C LEU A 16 -24.92 -0.51 14.38
N HIS A 17 -26.25 -0.51 14.23
CA HIS A 17 -27.12 -1.21 15.21
C HIS A 17 -27.30 -2.65 14.78
N VAL A 18 -26.21 -3.42 14.77
CA VAL A 18 -26.28 -4.88 14.81
C VAL A 18 -26.75 -5.23 16.21
N PRO A 19 -27.94 -5.86 16.39
CA PRO A 19 -28.33 -6.31 17.71
C PRO A 19 -27.30 -7.35 18.17
N LEU A 20 -26.61 -7.07 19.28
CA LEU A 20 -25.78 -8.03 19.99
C LEU A 20 -26.74 -9.13 20.50
N THR A 21 -27.00 -10.12 19.65
CA THR A 21 -27.84 -11.26 20.03
C THR A 21 -27.03 -12.18 20.90
N ALA A 22 -27.50 -12.28 22.12
CA ALA A 22 -27.42 -13.38 23.06
C ALA A 22 -26.12 -14.20 23.10
N GLN A 23 -25.38 -14.02 24.20
CA GLN A 23 -24.44 -15.03 24.71
C GLN A 23 -25.05 -16.41 24.58
N GLY A 24 -24.37 -17.29 23.88
CA GLY A 24 -24.76 -18.68 23.76
C GLY A 24 -24.88 -19.34 25.12
N ASN A 25 -25.97 -20.06 25.35
CA ASN A 25 -26.24 -20.79 26.55
C ASN A 25 -25.47 -22.13 26.65
N ALA A 26 -24.54 -22.40 25.77
CA ALA A 26 -23.78 -23.62 25.70
C ALA A 26 -22.26 -23.37 25.78
N THR A 27 -21.57 -24.18 26.53
CA THR A 27 -20.11 -24.07 26.69
C THR A 27 -19.52 -25.48 26.72
N VAL A 28 -18.42 -25.67 25.99
CA VAL A 28 -17.64 -26.89 25.97
C VAL A 28 -16.26 -26.56 26.56
N HIS A 29 -15.81 -27.37 27.50
CA HIS A 29 -14.47 -27.21 28.08
C HIS A 29 -13.80 -28.57 28.26
N GLY A 30 -12.50 -28.55 28.52
CA GLY A 30 -11.71 -29.75 28.74
C GLY A 30 -10.24 -29.42 28.88
N ARG A 31 -9.41 -30.46 28.93
CA ARG A 31 -7.96 -30.33 29.03
C ARG A 31 -7.25 -31.25 28.02
N ILE A 32 -6.22 -30.73 27.41
CA ILE A 32 -5.39 -31.47 26.42
C ILE A 32 -4.02 -31.76 27.06
N ILE A 33 -3.61 -33.01 27.04
CA ILE A 33 -2.29 -33.43 27.51
C ILE A 33 -1.63 -34.34 26.47
N ASP A 34 -0.33 -34.30 26.40
CA ASP A 34 0.48 -35.17 25.58
C ASP A 34 0.38 -36.62 26.02
N SER A 35 0.12 -37.54 25.11
CA SER A 35 -0.11 -38.95 25.42
C SER A 35 1.12 -39.68 25.96
N LEU A 36 2.34 -39.24 25.63
CA LEU A 36 3.59 -39.86 26.06
C LEU A 36 4.16 -39.19 27.32
N SER A 37 4.29 -37.86 27.30
CA SER A 37 4.92 -37.12 28.38
C SER A 37 3.96 -36.74 29.51
N GLN A 38 2.64 -36.89 29.31
CA GLN A 38 1.56 -36.50 30.24
C GLN A 38 1.59 -35.02 30.60
N LYS A 39 2.33 -34.19 29.87
CA LYS A 39 2.40 -32.75 30.09
C LYS A 39 1.22 -32.03 29.39
N PRO A 40 0.76 -30.87 29.91
CA PRO A 40 -0.26 -30.08 29.25
C PRO A 40 0.25 -29.56 27.91
N ILE A 41 -0.66 -29.46 26.93
CA ILE A 41 -0.38 -28.94 25.60
C ILE A 41 -1.07 -27.58 25.46
N ALA A 42 -0.26 -26.55 25.24
CA ALA A 42 -0.71 -25.21 24.95
C ALA A 42 -0.90 -25.00 23.43
N PHE A 43 -1.74 -24.01 23.07
CA PHE A 43 -1.97 -23.57 21.71
C PHE A 43 -2.53 -24.60 20.73
N ALA A 44 -3.09 -25.70 21.20
CA ALA A 44 -3.89 -26.57 20.35
C ALA A 44 -5.17 -25.84 19.94
N VAL A 45 -5.54 -25.94 18.67
CA VAL A 45 -6.78 -25.37 18.13
C VAL A 45 -7.92 -26.35 18.37
N ILE A 46 -8.98 -25.89 19.03
CA ILE A 46 -10.21 -26.65 19.29
C ILE A 46 -11.34 -25.95 18.54
N ALA A 47 -11.91 -26.63 17.53
CA ALA A 47 -13.01 -26.12 16.72
C ALA A 47 -14.25 -26.99 16.90
N LEU A 48 -15.40 -26.36 17.11
CA LEU A 48 -16.71 -27.01 17.19
C LEU A 48 -17.60 -26.49 16.05
N GLN A 49 -18.04 -27.39 15.19
CA GLN A 49 -18.87 -27.05 14.03
C GLN A 49 -20.19 -27.82 14.11
N LYS A 50 -21.30 -27.11 13.97
CA LYS A 50 -22.63 -27.71 13.85
C LYS A 50 -22.88 -28.06 12.37
N PRO A 51 -23.52 -29.20 12.05
CA PRO A 51 -23.91 -29.49 10.68
C PRO A 51 -24.75 -28.37 10.06
N GLY A 52 -24.27 -27.78 8.99
CA GLY A 52 -24.94 -26.66 8.30
C GLY A 52 -24.42 -25.27 8.68
N ASP A 53 -23.53 -25.15 9.66
CA ASP A 53 -22.87 -23.87 9.96
C ASP A 53 -21.66 -23.67 9.03
N GLU A 54 -21.54 -22.46 8.49
CA GLU A 54 -20.47 -22.07 7.58
C GLU A 54 -19.13 -21.92 8.33
N PHE A 55 -19.17 -21.49 9.60
CA PHE A 55 -17.95 -21.26 10.42
C PHE A 55 -18.00 -22.00 11.74
N PRO A 56 -16.90 -22.64 12.19
CA PRO A 56 -16.81 -23.28 13.48
C PRO A 56 -16.60 -22.24 14.61
N SER A 57 -17.16 -22.51 15.81
CA SER A 57 -16.73 -21.84 17.03
C SER A 57 -15.40 -22.43 17.49
N SER A 58 -14.36 -21.62 17.68
CA SER A 58 -13.02 -22.11 18.00
C SER A 58 -12.35 -21.38 19.16
N THR A 59 -11.36 -22.03 19.77
CA THR A 59 -10.50 -21.51 20.83
C THR A 59 -9.13 -22.19 20.80
N LEU A 60 -8.19 -21.67 21.60
CA LEU A 60 -6.89 -22.29 21.83
C LEU A 60 -6.80 -22.83 23.26
N SER A 61 -6.05 -23.93 23.45
CA SER A 61 -5.68 -24.37 24.80
C SER A 61 -4.63 -23.42 25.41
N ASN A 62 -4.74 -23.18 26.72
CA ASN A 62 -3.78 -22.37 27.47
C ASN A 62 -2.54 -23.17 27.92
N ASP A 63 -1.60 -22.53 28.63
CA ASP A 63 -0.36 -23.16 29.13
C ASP A 63 -0.59 -24.36 30.05
N SER A 64 -1.78 -24.47 30.66
CA SER A 64 -2.17 -25.62 31.48
C SER A 64 -2.91 -26.70 30.66
N GLY A 65 -2.99 -26.53 29.35
CA GLY A 65 -3.72 -27.41 28.42
C GLY A 65 -5.23 -27.25 28.48
N MET A 66 -5.77 -26.33 29.27
CA MET A 66 -7.22 -26.15 29.41
C MET A 66 -7.76 -25.28 28.28
N PHE A 67 -8.98 -25.61 27.82
CA PHE A 67 -9.72 -24.83 26.84
C PHE A 67 -11.17 -24.64 27.24
N ARG A 68 -11.79 -23.57 26.70
CA ARG A 68 -13.23 -23.29 26.83
C ARG A 68 -13.73 -22.64 25.55
N VAL A 69 -14.77 -23.23 24.94
CA VAL A 69 -15.45 -22.74 23.74
C VAL A 69 -16.87 -22.35 24.11
N ASN A 70 -17.27 -21.13 23.83
CA ASN A 70 -18.65 -20.69 23.94
C ASN A 70 -19.38 -20.94 22.60
N LEU A 71 -20.51 -21.59 22.66
CA LEU A 71 -21.31 -21.94 21.49
C LEU A 71 -22.57 -21.08 21.41
N PRO A 72 -23.03 -20.74 20.21
CA PRO A 72 -24.20 -19.89 20.03
C PRO A 72 -25.49 -20.52 20.53
N ASP A 73 -25.60 -21.84 20.48
CA ASP A 73 -26.78 -22.59 20.92
C ASP A 73 -26.45 -24.02 21.38
N THR A 74 -27.44 -24.74 21.85
CA THR A 74 -27.36 -26.18 22.15
C THR A 74 -27.55 -27.01 20.88
N GLY A 75 -27.04 -28.23 20.83
CA GLY A 75 -27.18 -29.11 19.66
C GLY A 75 -26.07 -30.12 19.51
N THR A 76 -26.02 -30.75 18.34
CA THR A 76 -24.99 -31.72 17.99
C THR A 76 -23.87 -31.03 17.23
N TYR A 77 -22.65 -31.21 17.69
CA TYR A 77 -21.45 -30.59 17.13
C TYR A 77 -20.41 -31.65 16.72
N LYS A 78 -19.63 -31.33 15.73
CA LYS A 78 -18.39 -32.00 15.39
C LYS A 78 -17.24 -31.24 16.07
N VAL A 79 -16.42 -31.94 16.87
CA VAL A 79 -15.23 -31.38 17.50
C VAL A 79 -14.01 -31.80 16.69
N ILE A 80 -13.16 -30.84 16.38
CA ILE A 80 -11.87 -31.04 15.69
C ILE A 80 -10.81 -30.42 16.57
N ILE A 81 -9.77 -31.18 16.91
CA ILE A 81 -8.62 -30.69 17.68
C ILE A 81 -7.37 -30.90 16.86
N THR A 82 -6.63 -29.83 16.61
CA THR A 82 -5.42 -29.85 15.79
C THR A 82 -4.26 -29.13 16.46
N LEU A 83 -3.06 -29.65 16.27
CA LEU A 83 -1.81 -29.01 16.60
C LEU A 83 -0.71 -29.61 15.71
N LEU A 84 0.21 -28.80 15.23
CA LEU A 84 1.34 -29.25 14.40
C LEU A 84 2.16 -30.29 15.16
N GLY A 85 2.45 -31.43 14.50
CA GLY A 85 3.19 -32.56 15.11
C GLY A 85 2.32 -33.55 15.87
N TYR A 86 1.01 -33.35 15.94
CA TYR A 86 0.05 -34.22 16.61
C TYR A 86 -1.02 -34.72 15.65
N LYS A 87 -1.51 -35.93 15.91
CA LYS A 87 -2.56 -36.54 15.10
C LYS A 87 -3.89 -35.83 15.35
N THR A 88 -4.50 -35.23 14.34
CA THR A 88 -5.80 -34.57 14.44
C THR A 88 -6.84 -35.51 15.08
N ILE A 89 -7.51 -35.03 16.12
CA ILE A 89 -8.65 -35.71 16.75
C ILE A 89 -9.93 -35.12 16.18
N THR A 90 -10.76 -35.99 15.62
CA THR A 90 -12.09 -35.61 15.17
C THR A 90 -13.10 -36.47 15.91
N ASN A 91 -14.08 -35.84 16.55
CA ASN A 91 -15.20 -36.52 17.20
C ASN A 91 -16.51 -35.96 16.66
N GLU A 92 -17.25 -36.78 15.96
CA GLU A 92 -18.53 -36.40 15.36
C GLU A 92 -19.68 -36.70 16.33
N ASN A 93 -20.78 -35.91 16.24
CA ASN A 93 -22.01 -36.10 16.99
C ASN A 93 -21.89 -35.89 18.52
N ILE A 94 -21.10 -34.91 18.95
CA ILE A 94 -21.10 -34.50 20.38
C ILE A 94 -22.35 -33.66 20.67
N VAL A 95 -23.18 -34.13 21.58
CA VAL A 95 -24.42 -33.44 21.95
C VAL A 95 -24.17 -32.51 23.13
N VAL A 96 -24.42 -31.21 22.93
CA VAL A 96 -24.21 -30.14 23.92
C VAL A 96 -25.57 -29.60 24.36
N HIS A 97 -25.93 -29.78 25.64
CA HIS A 97 -27.19 -29.32 26.23
C HIS A 97 -27.02 -28.16 27.24
N GLY A 98 -25.83 -27.56 27.28
CA GLY A 98 -25.46 -26.51 28.22
C GLY A 98 -23.96 -26.53 28.42
N GLU A 99 -23.48 -26.69 29.67
CA GLU A 99 -22.08 -26.89 29.95
C GLU A 99 -21.69 -28.36 29.76
N LEU A 100 -20.70 -28.63 28.90
CA LEU A 100 -20.18 -29.98 28.63
C LEU A 100 -18.68 -30.01 28.93
N ASP A 101 -18.27 -30.93 29.82
CA ASP A 101 -16.86 -31.23 30.06
C ASP A 101 -16.44 -32.43 29.20
N LEU A 102 -15.47 -32.25 28.29
CA LEU A 102 -14.85 -33.33 27.53
C LEU A 102 -13.77 -34.09 28.30
N GLY A 103 -13.47 -33.66 29.52
CA GLY A 103 -12.49 -34.27 30.38
C GLY A 103 -11.05 -34.04 29.87
N THR A 104 -10.18 -35.02 30.16
CA THR A 104 -8.78 -34.97 29.69
C THR A 104 -8.63 -35.72 28.36
N ILE A 105 -8.19 -35.02 27.37
CA ILE A 105 -7.97 -35.55 26.02
C ILE A 105 -6.50 -35.83 25.82
N LEU A 106 -6.15 -37.10 25.53
CA LEU A 106 -4.80 -37.54 25.25
C LEU A 106 -4.49 -37.26 23.75
N PHE A 107 -3.51 -36.42 23.51
CA PHE A 107 -3.11 -36.01 22.16
C PHE A 107 -1.84 -36.77 21.78
N ALA A 108 -1.95 -37.61 20.76
CA ALA A 108 -0.85 -38.46 20.32
C ALA A 108 -0.03 -37.77 19.24
N HIS A 109 1.29 -37.94 19.27
CA HIS A 109 2.17 -37.50 18.18
C HIS A 109 1.83 -38.21 16.88
N ASP A 110 1.87 -37.48 15.78
CA ASP A 110 1.74 -38.07 14.45
C ASP A 110 3.10 -38.68 14.04
N SER A 111 3.19 -40.01 14.08
CA SER A 111 4.42 -40.74 13.71
C SER A 111 4.76 -40.65 12.21
N HIS A 112 3.84 -40.21 11.38
CA HIS A 112 4.13 -39.98 9.95
C HIS A 112 4.92 -38.68 9.70
N TYR A 113 5.02 -37.79 10.67
CA TYR A 113 5.86 -36.58 10.57
C TYR A 113 7.34 -36.81 10.84
N LEU A 114 7.76 -38.01 11.25
CA LEU A 114 9.17 -38.31 11.56
C LEU A 114 9.96 -38.93 10.39
N ASP A 115 9.30 -39.29 9.27
CA ASP A 115 9.97 -39.91 8.11
C ASP A 115 10.08 -39.00 6.86
N ALA A 116 9.60 -37.79 6.97
CA ALA A 116 9.95 -36.73 6.03
C ALA A 116 10.57 -35.59 6.86
N THR A 117 11.89 -35.54 6.87
CA THR A 117 12.54 -34.23 6.89
C THR A 117 12.17 -33.58 5.57
N THR A 118 10.91 -33.16 5.46
CA THR A 118 10.59 -32.04 4.60
C THR A 118 11.30 -30.89 5.31
N ILE A 119 12.52 -30.60 4.84
CA ILE A 119 13.01 -29.26 4.84
C ILE A 119 11.87 -28.52 4.15
N VAL A 120 10.94 -27.94 4.90
CA VAL A 120 10.25 -26.75 4.45
C VAL A 120 11.43 -25.82 4.31
N ALA A 121 12.00 -25.77 3.12
CA ALA A 121 12.87 -24.68 2.73
C ALA A 121 12.04 -23.48 3.10
N GLN A 122 12.46 -22.75 4.12
CA GLN A 122 11.95 -21.43 4.43
C GLN A 122 12.17 -20.76 3.10
N GLN A 123 11.09 -20.62 2.31
CA GLN A 123 11.20 -20.01 0.99
C GLN A 123 11.81 -18.67 1.27
N ASP A 124 12.94 -18.41 0.64
CA ASP A 124 13.69 -17.18 0.87
C ASP A 124 12.75 -15.98 0.70
N ILE A 125 12.80 -15.05 1.63
CA ILE A 125 12.04 -13.79 1.53
C ILE A 125 12.43 -13.05 0.25
N VAL A 126 13.66 -13.26 -0.22
CA VAL A 126 14.19 -12.72 -1.48
C VAL A 126 14.56 -13.86 -2.40
N GLU A 127 13.94 -13.92 -3.55
CA GLU A 127 14.22 -14.86 -4.63
C GLU A 127 14.90 -14.12 -5.78
N ASN A 128 16.01 -14.67 -6.30
CA ASN A 128 16.70 -14.12 -7.45
C ASN A 128 16.48 -15.04 -8.64
N THR A 129 15.79 -14.54 -9.65
CA THR A 129 15.67 -15.19 -10.95
C THR A 129 16.63 -14.53 -11.96
N PRO A 130 16.89 -15.11 -13.15
CA PRO A 130 17.74 -14.47 -14.15
C PRO A 130 17.27 -13.07 -14.58
N ASP A 131 15.97 -12.82 -14.55
CA ASP A 131 15.34 -11.61 -15.11
C ASP A 131 14.90 -10.60 -14.05
N MET A 132 14.67 -11.06 -12.81
CA MET A 132 14.15 -10.22 -11.74
C MET A 132 14.56 -10.67 -10.34
N VAL A 133 14.45 -9.75 -9.38
CA VAL A 133 14.53 -10.03 -7.95
C VAL A 133 13.13 -9.93 -7.37
N ILE A 134 12.66 -10.97 -6.69
CA ILE A 134 11.33 -11.04 -6.08
C ILE A 134 11.48 -10.97 -4.57
N TYR A 135 10.87 -9.98 -3.95
CA TYR A 135 10.73 -9.88 -2.50
C TYR A 135 9.32 -10.34 -2.10
N HIS A 136 9.23 -11.44 -1.39
CA HIS A 136 7.97 -12.05 -0.93
C HIS A 136 7.47 -11.37 0.34
N ALA A 137 6.64 -10.34 0.20
CA ALA A 137 6.09 -9.58 1.31
C ALA A 137 5.13 -10.41 2.18
N ASP A 138 4.43 -11.37 1.58
CA ASP A 138 3.53 -12.30 2.26
C ASP A 138 4.24 -13.29 3.20
N LYS A 139 5.56 -13.44 3.07
CA LYS A 139 6.41 -14.30 3.91
C LYS A 139 7.19 -13.53 4.98
N ASP A 140 7.25 -12.20 4.88
CA ASP A 140 7.91 -11.34 5.87
C ASP A 140 6.96 -11.01 7.02
N VAL A 141 7.12 -11.69 8.14
CA VAL A 141 6.34 -11.48 9.37
C VAL A 141 6.52 -10.10 10.02
N THR A 142 7.47 -9.30 9.54
CA THR A 142 7.76 -7.96 10.08
C THR A 142 7.03 -6.85 9.32
N THR A 143 6.06 -7.20 8.48
CA THR A 143 5.30 -6.26 7.63
C THR A 143 4.06 -5.70 8.30
N GLU A 144 3.63 -6.27 9.42
CA GLU A 144 2.40 -5.87 10.11
C GLU A 144 2.43 -4.38 10.51
N GLY A 145 1.42 -3.62 10.09
CA GLY A 145 1.33 -2.19 10.32
C GLY A 145 2.24 -1.31 9.46
N SER A 146 3.00 -1.91 8.52
CA SER A 146 3.84 -1.20 7.55
C SER A 146 3.07 -0.84 6.28
N THR A 147 3.69 -0.02 5.42
CA THR A 147 3.17 0.37 4.11
C THR A 147 4.05 -0.14 2.97
N ALA A 148 3.60 -0.02 1.72
CA ALA A 148 4.39 -0.42 0.56
C ALA A 148 5.76 0.29 0.51
N ILE A 149 5.82 1.57 0.87
CA ILE A 149 7.09 2.31 0.88
C ILE A 149 8.05 1.79 1.97
N ASP A 150 7.53 1.27 3.08
CA ASP A 150 8.37 0.67 4.12
C ASP A 150 8.89 -0.69 3.69
N LEU A 151 8.11 -1.44 2.90
CA LEU A 151 8.59 -2.67 2.28
C LEU A 151 9.68 -2.40 1.24
N LEU A 152 9.54 -1.36 0.42
CA LEU A 152 10.55 -0.98 -0.57
C LEU A 152 11.93 -0.73 0.07
N LYS A 153 11.98 -0.19 1.29
CA LYS A 153 13.24 0.00 2.04
C LYS A 153 13.93 -1.31 2.41
N LYS A 154 13.21 -2.45 2.38
CA LYS A 154 13.74 -3.80 2.67
C LYS A 154 14.17 -4.54 1.42
N VAL A 155 13.75 -4.06 0.24
CA VAL A 155 14.01 -4.72 -1.04
C VAL A 155 15.47 -4.46 -1.48
N PRO A 156 16.26 -5.50 -1.78
CA PRO A 156 17.62 -5.33 -2.26
C PRO A 156 17.71 -4.47 -3.53
N GLY A 157 18.63 -3.52 -3.55
CA GLY A 157 18.84 -2.63 -4.70
C GLY A 157 17.91 -1.43 -4.77
N VAL A 158 16.91 -1.33 -3.89
CA VAL A 158 16.02 -0.16 -3.78
C VAL A 158 16.50 0.72 -2.63
N THR A 159 16.56 2.02 -2.85
CA THR A 159 16.78 3.03 -1.81
C THR A 159 15.63 4.01 -1.79
N VAL A 160 15.20 4.40 -0.61
CA VAL A 160 14.16 5.41 -0.39
C VAL A 160 14.74 6.47 0.54
N ASP A 161 14.88 7.70 0.05
CA ASP A 161 15.42 8.79 0.83
C ASP A 161 14.41 9.34 1.85
N ILE A 162 14.81 10.33 2.63
CA ILE A 162 13.97 10.95 3.67
C ILE A 162 12.80 11.77 3.09
N ASN A 163 12.86 12.13 1.82
CA ASN A 163 11.81 12.85 1.11
C ASN A 163 10.86 11.88 0.38
N GLY A 164 11.19 10.58 0.43
CA GLY A 164 10.43 9.53 -0.24
C GLY A 164 10.86 9.27 -1.68
N ASN A 165 11.92 9.93 -2.20
CA ASN A 165 12.42 9.61 -3.52
C ASN A 165 12.93 8.18 -3.57
N ILE A 166 12.50 7.45 -4.59
CA ILE A 166 12.83 6.04 -4.78
C ILE A 166 13.89 5.93 -5.87
N GLU A 167 14.94 5.19 -5.59
CA GLU A 167 15.98 4.87 -6.54
C GLU A 167 16.18 3.36 -6.63
N LEU A 168 16.36 2.86 -7.84
CA LEU A 168 16.72 1.48 -8.10
C LEU A 168 18.17 1.44 -8.59
N MET A 169 19.02 0.78 -7.82
CA MET A 169 20.49 0.69 -8.09
C MET A 169 21.15 2.06 -8.38
N GLY A 170 20.69 3.10 -7.69
CA GLY A 170 21.16 4.47 -7.83
C GLY A 170 20.57 5.25 -9.03
N SER A 171 19.57 4.69 -9.72
CA SER A 171 18.82 5.37 -10.77
C SER A 171 17.46 5.80 -10.26
N SER A 172 17.12 7.08 -10.42
CA SER A 172 15.79 7.64 -10.14
C SER A 172 14.82 7.53 -11.33
N GLY A 173 15.31 7.16 -12.54
CA GLY A 173 14.51 7.00 -13.75
C GLY A 173 13.80 5.65 -13.81
N LEU A 174 13.20 5.19 -12.72
CA LEU A 174 12.46 3.92 -12.63
C LEU A 174 10.96 4.13 -12.88
N ARG A 175 10.26 3.05 -13.20
CA ARG A 175 8.79 3.00 -13.23
C ARG A 175 8.26 2.09 -12.14
N ILE A 176 7.11 2.44 -11.57
CA ILE A 176 6.44 1.62 -10.55
C ILE A 176 5.11 1.15 -11.12
N PHE A 177 4.89 -0.16 -11.07
CA PHE A 177 3.71 -0.82 -11.57
C PHE A 177 2.93 -1.46 -10.42
N ILE A 178 1.64 -1.60 -10.60
CA ILE A 178 0.77 -2.39 -9.72
C ILE A 178 0.18 -3.54 -10.55
N ASN A 179 0.38 -4.77 -10.10
CA ASN A 179 -0.08 -5.98 -10.80
C ASN A 179 0.36 -6.03 -12.27
N GLY A 180 1.59 -5.59 -12.56
CA GLY A 180 2.17 -5.58 -13.90
C GLY A 180 1.72 -4.43 -14.81
N LYS A 181 0.88 -3.53 -14.32
CA LYS A 181 0.31 -2.42 -15.10
C LYS A 181 0.90 -1.09 -14.67
N PRO A 182 1.20 -0.18 -15.62
CA PRO A 182 1.53 1.20 -15.29
C PRO A 182 0.30 1.89 -14.69
N SER A 183 0.50 2.84 -13.80
CA SER A 183 -0.56 3.69 -13.25
C SER A 183 -0.12 5.13 -13.29
N VAL A 184 -0.99 6.02 -13.76
CA VAL A 184 -0.73 7.47 -13.80
C VAL A 184 -0.59 8.01 -12.38
N LEU A 185 -1.42 7.54 -11.44
CA LEU A 185 -1.33 7.90 -10.03
C LEU A 185 0.06 7.57 -9.47
N MET A 186 0.60 6.40 -9.83
CA MET A 186 1.93 5.98 -9.44
C MET A 186 3.04 6.78 -10.14
N ALA A 187 2.78 7.30 -11.33
CA ALA A 187 3.74 8.16 -12.05
C ALA A 187 3.80 9.58 -11.46
N SER A 188 2.66 10.15 -11.08
CA SER A 188 2.55 11.51 -10.56
C SER A 188 2.97 11.63 -9.08
N HIS A 189 2.44 10.75 -8.23
CA HIS A 189 2.65 10.80 -6.77
C HIS A 189 3.02 9.44 -6.16
N PRO A 190 4.12 8.80 -6.59
CA PRO A 190 4.45 7.43 -6.17
C PRO A 190 4.57 7.28 -4.66
N VAL A 191 5.12 8.28 -3.97
CA VAL A 191 5.31 8.24 -2.51
C VAL A 191 3.98 8.21 -1.77
N ASP A 192 3.03 9.03 -2.20
CA ASP A 192 1.75 9.17 -1.52
C ASP A 192 0.89 7.92 -1.72
N VAL A 193 0.87 7.39 -2.96
CA VAL A 193 0.18 6.14 -3.28
C VAL A 193 0.80 4.96 -2.52
N LEU A 194 2.15 4.83 -2.52
CA LEU A 194 2.84 3.75 -1.82
C LEU A 194 2.69 3.80 -0.29
N GLN A 195 2.61 5.00 0.28
CA GLN A 195 2.34 5.14 1.72
C GLN A 195 0.94 4.69 2.08
N ALA A 196 0.04 4.74 1.15
CA ALA A 196 -1.34 4.40 1.37
C ALA A 196 -1.67 2.92 1.16
N ILE A 197 -0.84 2.18 0.45
CA ILE A 197 -1.00 0.73 0.28
C ILE A 197 -0.48 0.02 1.54
N PRO A 198 -1.35 -0.65 2.33
CA PRO A 198 -0.92 -1.45 3.47
C PRO A 198 -0.05 -2.63 3.02
N ALA A 199 1.01 -2.92 3.76
CA ALA A 199 1.93 -4.00 3.43
C ALA A 199 1.28 -5.39 3.47
N ASP A 200 0.24 -5.56 4.28
CA ASP A 200 -0.53 -6.80 4.39
C ASP A 200 -1.34 -7.12 3.13
N GLN A 201 -1.62 -6.15 2.28
CA GLN A 201 -2.25 -6.35 0.96
C GLN A 201 -1.25 -6.76 -0.12
N ILE A 202 0.06 -6.66 0.13
CA ILE A 202 1.09 -6.96 -0.86
C ILE A 202 1.48 -8.44 -0.77
N LYS A 203 1.50 -9.12 -1.91
CA LYS A 203 2.00 -10.48 -2.07
C LYS A 203 3.51 -10.48 -2.26
N SER A 204 3.98 -9.71 -3.26
CA SER A 204 5.40 -9.60 -3.60
C SER A 204 5.73 -8.25 -4.20
N ILE A 205 7.02 -7.91 -4.17
CA ILE A 205 7.59 -6.78 -4.91
C ILE A 205 8.65 -7.36 -5.86
N GLU A 206 8.48 -7.11 -7.14
CA GLU A 206 9.33 -7.62 -8.20
C GLU A 206 10.18 -6.51 -8.78
N ILE A 207 11.48 -6.71 -8.82
CA ILE A 207 12.46 -5.75 -9.35
C ILE A 207 12.96 -6.26 -10.69
N ILE A 208 12.58 -5.57 -11.76
CA ILE A 208 12.98 -5.88 -13.13
C ILE A 208 14.04 -4.85 -13.55
N SER A 209 15.32 -5.22 -13.42
CA SER A 209 16.43 -4.32 -13.72
C SER A 209 16.71 -4.19 -15.21
N ASN A 210 16.27 -5.16 -16.01
CA ASN A 210 16.44 -5.16 -17.46
C ASN A 210 15.10 -5.51 -18.13
N PRO A 211 14.17 -4.54 -18.21
CA PRO A 211 12.84 -4.78 -18.74
C PRO A 211 12.90 -5.25 -20.19
N SER A 212 12.06 -6.23 -20.54
CA SER A 212 11.88 -6.70 -21.92
C SER A 212 11.21 -5.64 -22.79
N ALA A 213 11.14 -5.87 -24.09
CA ALA A 213 10.48 -4.95 -25.04
C ALA A 213 8.97 -4.76 -24.79
N LYS A 214 8.35 -5.61 -23.96
CA LYS A 214 6.98 -5.48 -23.45
C LYS A 214 6.80 -4.18 -22.66
N TYR A 215 7.83 -3.78 -21.92
CA TYR A 215 7.84 -2.57 -21.11
C TYR A 215 8.40 -1.42 -21.93
N ASP A 216 7.79 -0.25 -21.80
CA ASP A 216 8.14 0.94 -22.59
C ASP A 216 9.64 1.29 -22.50
N ALA A 217 10.29 1.42 -23.66
CA ALA A 217 11.74 1.63 -23.79
C ALA A 217 12.22 3.05 -23.42
N GLN A 218 11.37 3.91 -22.87
CA GLN A 218 11.79 5.27 -22.49
C GLN A 218 12.66 5.27 -21.24
N GLY A 219 13.94 4.98 -21.43
CA GLY A 219 15.06 5.38 -20.58
C GLY A 219 14.95 4.99 -19.10
N THR A 220 14.32 3.88 -18.78
CA THR A 220 14.06 3.52 -17.40
C THR A 220 15.27 2.85 -16.75
N GLY A 221 15.60 3.29 -15.55
CA GLY A 221 16.56 2.59 -14.66
C GLY A 221 16.05 1.26 -14.13
N GLY A 222 14.89 0.76 -14.64
CA GLY A 222 14.23 -0.47 -14.26
C GLY A 222 12.78 -0.28 -13.84
N ILE A 223 12.11 -1.39 -13.49
CA ILE A 223 10.72 -1.44 -13.07
C ILE A 223 10.63 -2.03 -11.67
N ILE A 224 9.79 -1.44 -10.84
CA ILE A 224 9.35 -2.00 -9.56
C ILE A 224 7.88 -2.37 -9.74
N ASN A 225 7.55 -3.66 -9.74
CA ASN A 225 6.19 -4.14 -9.83
C ASN A 225 5.70 -4.59 -8.46
N ILE A 226 4.62 -3.99 -7.97
CA ILE A 226 3.99 -4.34 -6.71
C ILE A 226 2.82 -5.26 -7.01
N VAL A 227 2.95 -6.52 -6.62
CA VAL A 227 1.90 -7.52 -6.80
C VAL A 227 1.04 -7.57 -5.55
N LEU A 228 -0.23 -7.25 -5.69
CA LEU A 228 -1.19 -7.31 -4.60
C LEU A 228 -1.72 -8.74 -4.41
N LYS A 229 -2.15 -9.05 -3.20
CA LYS A 229 -2.84 -10.32 -2.91
C LYS A 229 -4.20 -10.31 -3.60
N LYS A 230 -4.52 -11.38 -4.34
CA LYS A 230 -5.91 -11.63 -4.75
C LYS A 230 -6.71 -11.99 -3.49
N ASN A 231 -7.87 -11.37 -3.30
CA ASN A 231 -8.80 -11.77 -2.25
C ASN A 231 -9.41 -13.13 -2.66
N VAL A 232 -8.98 -14.19 -1.99
CA VAL A 232 -9.36 -15.58 -2.35
C VAL A 232 -10.53 -16.07 -1.50
N LEU A 233 -11.07 -15.23 -0.62
CA LEU A 233 -12.17 -15.63 0.27
C LEU A 233 -13.51 -15.22 -0.37
N PRO A 234 -14.37 -16.19 -0.74
CA PRO A 234 -15.69 -15.87 -1.26
C PRO A 234 -16.53 -15.14 -0.19
N GLY A 235 -17.44 -14.27 -0.64
CA GLY A 235 -18.28 -13.46 0.23
C GLY A 235 -17.80 -12.02 0.36
N VAL A 236 -18.24 -11.34 1.42
CA VAL A 236 -17.87 -9.95 1.70
C VAL A 236 -16.65 -9.92 2.62
N ASN A 237 -15.60 -9.28 2.16
CA ASN A 237 -14.37 -9.03 2.91
C ASN A 237 -14.17 -7.53 3.06
N GLY A 238 -13.45 -7.11 4.09
CA GLY A 238 -13.13 -5.70 4.25
C GLY A 238 -12.01 -5.47 5.26
N ASN A 239 -11.29 -4.39 5.05
CA ASN A 239 -10.23 -3.92 5.92
C ASN A 239 -10.40 -2.42 6.17
N ILE A 240 -10.10 -1.98 7.37
CA ILE A 240 -9.99 -0.56 7.72
C ILE A 240 -8.70 -0.38 8.50
N SER A 241 -7.87 0.53 8.04
CA SER A 241 -6.65 0.91 8.72
C SER A 241 -6.58 2.41 8.92
N GLY A 242 -5.88 2.84 9.97
CA GLY A 242 -5.67 4.25 10.25
C GLY A 242 -4.40 4.49 11.05
N THR A 243 -3.69 5.53 10.69
CA THR A 243 -2.49 5.99 11.38
C THR A 243 -2.69 7.43 11.81
N ILE A 244 -2.41 7.75 13.06
CA ILE A 244 -2.42 9.11 13.59
C ILE A 244 -1.02 9.40 14.14
N GLY A 245 -0.39 10.43 13.62
CA GLY A 245 0.96 10.82 14.00
C GLY A 245 1.13 12.34 14.08
N SER A 246 2.29 12.79 14.49
CA SER A 246 2.64 14.22 14.56
C SER A 246 3.00 14.83 13.20
N ARG A 247 3.19 14.01 12.18
CA ARG A 247 3.61 14.43 10.82
C ARG A 247 2.64 14.03 9.75
N ILE A 248 1.95 12.90 9.93
CA ILE A 248 1.02 12.34 8.96
C ILE A 248 -0.18 11.75 9.69
N GLU A 249 -1.37 11.96 9.14
CA GLU A 249 -2.58 11.23 9.43
C GLU A 249 -2.98 10.49 8.15
N GLN A 250 -3.31 9.22 8.27
CA GLN A 250 -3.57 8.34 7.13
C GLN A 250 -4.73 7.43 7.44
N GLY A 251 -5.56 7.17 6.44
CA GLY A 251 -6.67 6.22 6.53
C GLY A 251 -6.86 5.46 5.24
N ASN A 252 -7.19 4.18 5.38
CA ASN A 252 -7.56 3.32 4.27
C ASN A 252 -8.76 2.46 4.68
N ALA A 253 -9.67 2.24 3.76
CA ALA A 253 -10.79 1.32 3.90
C ALA A 253 -11.00 0.59 2.58
N THR A 254 -10.92 -0.73 2.61
CA THR A 254 -11.19 -1.61 1.48
C THR A 254 -12.43 -2.44 1.79
N ILE A 255 -13.32 -2.60 0.83
CA ILE A 255 -14.40 -3.56 0.85
C ILE A 255 -14.38 -4.33 -0.47
N SER A 256 -14.47 -5.65 -0.40
CA SER A 256 -14.57 -6.51 -1.57
C SER A 256 -15.69 -7.52 -1.39
N TYR A 257 -16.29 -7.87 -2.52
CA TYR A 257 -17.27 -8.96 -2.63
C TYR A 257 -16.82 -9.87 -3.74
N GLU A 258 -16.74 -11.16 -3.45
CA GLU A 258 -16.39 -12.22 -4.40
C GLU A 258 -17.40 -13.34 -4.34
N HIS A 259 -17.92 -13.74 -5.49
CA HIS A 259 -18.89 -14.81 -5.61
C HIS A 259 -18.70 -15.50 -6.97
N ASP A 260 -18.35 -16.78 -6.91
CA ASP A 260 -18.03 -17.60 -8.08
C ASP A 260 -17.01 -16.88 -9.00
N ASP A 261 -17.43 -16.54 -10.21
CA ASP A 261 -16.58 -15.94 -11.25
C ASP A 261 -16.59 -14.39 -11.23
N PHE A 262 -17.24 -13.77 -10.24
CA PHE A 262 -17.39 -12.31 -10.19
C PHE A 262 -16.78 -11.72 -8.92
N SER A 263 -16.02 -10.66 -9.09
CA SER A 263 -15.47 -9.87 -7.99
C SER A 263 -15.75 -8.38 -8.16
N VAL A 264 -15.95 -7.70 -7.05
CA VAL A 264 -15.97 -6.24 -6.99
C VAL A 264 -15.23 -5.78 -5.75
N SER A 265 -14.34 -4.81 -5.91
CA SER A 265 -13.68 -4.14 -4.79
C SER A 265 -13.85 -2.62 -4.87
N ALA A 266 -13.84 -2.00 -3.71
CA ALA A 266 -13.80 -0.55 -3.57
C ALA A 266 -12.80 -0.20 -2.47
N ASP A 267 -11.85 0.66 -2.82
CA ASP A 267 -10.82 1.17 -1.94
C ASP A 267 -11.00 2.67 -1.75
N LEU A 268 -10.87 3.11 -0.51
CA LEU A 268 -10.88 4.52 -0.12
C LEU A 268 -9.61 4.79 0.67
N GLY A 269 -8.66 5.45 0.06
CA GLY A 269 -7.40 5.82 0.70
C GLY A 269 -7.22 7.33 0.80
N GLY A 270 -6.46 7.77 1.78
CA GLY A 270 -6.08 9.16 1.89
C GLY A 270 -5.07 9.41 2.98
N ASN A 271 -4.30 10.48 2.78
CA ASN A 271 -3.33 10.95 3.75
C ASN A 271 -3.37 12.47 3.89
N TYR A 272 -3.01 12.94 5.06
CA TYR A 272 -2.85 14.35 5.39
C TYR A 272 -1.51 14.55 6.09
N TYR A 273 -0.61 15.25 5.41
CA TYR A 273 0.66 15.68 6.00
C TYR A 273 0.44 16.98 6.75
N ILE A 274 0.55 16.91 8.06
CA ILE A 274 0.45 18.06 8.95
C ILE A 274 1.55 19.05 8.57
N PRO A 275 1.22 20.36 8.35
CA PRO A 275 2.22 21.33 7.97
C PRO A 275 3.44 21.33 8.88
N GLN A 276 4.61 21.26 8.28
CA GLN A 276 5.89 21.22 8.99
C GLN A 276 6.73 22.44 8.67
N ASP A 277 7.44 22.92 9.69
CA ASP A 277 8.41 23.96 9.52
C ASP A 277 9.76 23.40 9.05
N GLY A 278 10.29 23.98 7.99
CA GLY A 278 11.62 23.72 7.46
C GLY A 278 12.50 24.97 7.58
N SER A 279 13.81 24.78 7.58
CA SER A 279 14.76 25.89 7.52
C SER A 279 15.86 25.60 6.50
N SER A 280 16.30 26.64 5.80
CA SER A 280 17.40 26.57 4.83
C SER A 280 18.37 27.71 5.04
N SER A 281 19.64 27.45 4.78
CA SER A 281 20.70 28.47 4.74
C SER A 281 21.56 28.27 3.51
N PHE A 282 21.75 29.32 2.75
CA PHE A 282 22.59 29.33 1.56
C PHE A 282 23.57 30.47 1.62
N THR A 283 24.85 30.20 1.34
CA THR A 283 25.91 31.21 1.26
C THR A 283 26.65 31.06 -0.07
N ARG A 284 26.82 32.18 -0.77
CA ARG A 284 27.60 32.25 -2.00
C ARG A 284 28.61 33.40 -1.88
N THR A 285 29.87 33.10 -2.20
CA THR A 285 30.95 34.11 -2.30
C THR A 285 31.48 34.11 -3.73
N ALA A 286 31.64 35.27 -4.32
CA ALA A 286 32.22 35.46 -5.64
C ALA A 286 33.16 36.65 -5.65
N THR A 287 34.37 36.49 -6.21
CA THR A 287 35.37 37.58 -6.32
C THR A 287 35.57 37.93 -7.80
N VAL A 288 35.36 39.20 -8.12
CA VAL A 288 35.56 39.75 -9.45
C VAL A 288 36.35 41.08 -9.33
N ASN A 289 37.46 41.22 -10.02
CA ASN A 289 38.31 42.43 -10.01
C ASN A 289 38.59 42.94 -8.60
N ASP A 290 39.12 42.07 -7.73
CA ASP A 290 39.48 42.35 -6.33
C ASP A 290 38.28 42.77 -5.42
N THR A 291 37.07 42.65 -5.90
CA THR A 291 35.85 42.84 -5.10
C THR A 291 35.21 41.50 -4.83
N THR A 292 35.04 41.20 -3.54
CA THR A 292 34.37 39.98 -3.09
C THR A 292 32.91 40.30 -2.75
N GLY A 293 31.99 39.72 -3.49
CA GLY A 293 30.56 39.77 -3.21
C GLY A 293 30.12 38.54 -2.43
N ASN A 294 29.35 38.74 -1.38
CA ASN A 294 28.75 37.69 -0.57
C ASN A 294 27.25 37.80 -0.62
N LEU A 295 26.58 36.64 -0.77
CA LEU A 295 25.13 36.47 -0.67
C LEU A 295 24.84 35.44 0.43
N ILE A 296 24.07 35.85 1.42
CA ILE A 296 23.60 34.96 2.48
C ILE A 296 22.07 34.95 2.42
N GLN A 297 21.49 33.78 2.36
CA GLN A 297 20.05 33.58 2.39
C GLN A 297 19.69 32.63 3.53
N ASN A 298 18.80 33.06 4.42
CA ASN A 298 18.22 32.21 5.48
C ASN A 298 16.74 32.17 5.30
N GLY A 299 16.21 30.97 5.08
CA GLY A 299 14.81 30.73 4.80
C GLY A 299 14.14 29.86 5.84
N THR A 300 12.87 30.12 6.04
CA THR A 300 11.93 29.22 6.72
C THR A 300 10.78 28.91 5.78
N THR A 301 10.32 27.67 5.82
CA THR A 301 9.18 27.18 5.04
C THR A 301 8.19 26.48 5.95
N ASN A 302 6.91 26.59 5.66
CA ASN A 302 5.86 25.78 6.27
C ASN A 302 5.03 25.17 5.14
N SER A 303 4.96 23.85 5.06
CA SER A 303 4.26 23.18 3.97
C SER A 303 3.54 21.93 4.47
N GLY A 304 2.33 21.74 3.96
CA GLY A 304 1.48 20.59 4.21
C GLY A 304 0.80 20.14 2.93
N ARG A 305 0.45 18.85 2.86
CA ARG A 305 -0.24 18.29 1.69
C ARG A 305 -1.31 17.28 2.11
N GLN A 306 -2.27 17.09 1.24
CA GLN A 306 -3.32 16.06 1.40
C GLN A 306 -3.55 15.35 0.07
N ASN A 307 -3.92 14.09 0.17
CA ASN A 307 -4.24 13.25 -0.96
C ASN A 307 -5.41 12.33 -0.63
N TYR A 308 -6.33 12.12 -1.60
CA TYR A 308 -7.46 11.18 -1.52
C TYR A 308 -7.54 10.43 -2.85
N TYR A 309 -7.62 9.08 -2.79
CA TYR A 309 -7.65 8.24 -3.99
C TYR A 309 -8.62 7.07 -3.78
N PRO A 310 -9.91 7.29 -4.08
CA PRO A 310 -10.87 6.21 -4.22
C PRO A 310 -10.64 5.42 -5.52
N THR A 311 -10.74 4.08 -5.43
CA THR A 311 -10.75 3.18 -6.59
C THR A 311 -11.90 2.20 -6.49
N ILE A 312 -12.41 1.77 -7.65
CA ILE A 312 -13.37 0.68 -7.78
C ILE A 312 -12.83 -0.25 -8.86
N GLU A 313 -12.83 -1.53 -8.59
CA GLU A 313 -12.43 -2.59 -9.52
C GLU A 313 -13.52 -3.64 -9.64
N LEU A 314 -13.73 -4.13 -10.84
CA LEU A 314 -14.64 -5.20 -11.20
C LEU A 314 -13.82 -6.29 -11.90
N GLY A 315 -13.98 -7.54 -11.49
CA GLY A 315 -13.38 -8.70 -12.13
C GLY A 315 -14.45 -9.72 -12.51
N TRP A 316 -14.25 -10.36 -13.64
CA TRP A 316 -15.12 -11.41 -14.12
C TRP A 316 -14.32 -12.51 -14.81
N GLU A 317 -14.32 -13.71 -14.25
CA GLU A 317 -13.77 -14.92 -14.85
C GLU A 317 -14.86 -15.53 -15.76
N LEU A 318 -14.62 -15.55 -17.07
CA LEU A 318 -15.53 -16.10 -18.08
C LEU A 318 -15.15 -17.55 -18.40
N GLY A 319 -15.36 -18.45 -17.43
CA GLY A 319 -14.91 -19.84 -17.47
C GLY A 319 -13.44 -19.98 -17.09
N ASP A 320 -12.80 -21.09 -17.49
CA ASP A 320 -11.47 -21.47 -17.00
C ASP A 320 -10.31 -20.68 -17.64
N ASN A 321 -10.55 -19.97 -18.74
CA ASN A 321 -9.50 -19.46 -19.60
C ASN A 321 -9.56 -17.95 -19.86
N ASP A 322 -10.65 -17.28 -19.54
CA ASP A 322 -10.88 -15.88 -19.87
C ASP A 322 -11.13 -15.05 -18.62
N GLU A 323 -10.44 -13.94 -18.48
CA GLU A 323 -10.65 -12.97 -17.42
C GLU A 323 -10.87 -11.57 -18.03
N ILE A 324 -11.88 -10.85 -17.54
CA ILE A 324 -12.09 -9.43 -17.84
C ILE A 324 -12.04 -8.66 -16.53
N SER A 325 -11.28 -7.58 -16.50
CA SER A 325 -11.34 -6.63 -15.40
C SER A 325 -11.56 -5.21 -15.88
N ALA A 326 -12.19 -4.40 -15.03
CA ALA A 326 -12.37 -2.98 -15.28
C ALA A 326 -12.18 -2.23 -13.97
N SER A 327 -11.47 -1.12 -14.02
CA SER A 327 -11.25 -0.27 -12.85
C SER A 327 -11.46 1.20 -13.15
N VAL A 328 -11.82 1.96 -12.12
CA VAL A 328 -11.84 3.41 -12.13
C VAL A 328 -11.15 3.92 -10.87
N GLY A 329 -10.16 4.79 -11.06
CA GLY A 329 -9.44 5.49 -10.00
C GLY A 329 -9.64 7.00 -10.11
N TYR A 330 -9.73 7.66 -8.98
CA TYR A 330 -9.75 9.12 -8.89
C TYR A 330 -8.76 9.58 -7.84
N GLU A 331 -8.02 10.64 -8.12
CA GLU A 331 -7.12 11.28 -7.15
C GLU A 331 -7.46 12.76 -7.01
N ASP A 332 -7.40 13.27 -5.78
CA ASP A 332 -7.45 14.70 -5.45
C ASP A 332 -6.25 14.99 -4.55
N PHE A 333 -5.24 15.64 -5.13
CA PHE A 333 -4.03 16.05 -4.45
C PHE A 333 -4.02 17.56 -4.24
N ARG A 334 -3.59 18.00 -3.06
CA ARG A 334 -3.40 19.40 -2.73
C ARG A 334 -2.17 19.59 -1.88
N ASN A 335 -1.36 20.59 -2.26
CA ASN A 335 -0.20 21.05 -1.50
C ASN A 335 -0.31 22.56 -1.26
N ASP A 336 -0.22 22.99 0.00
CA ASP A 336 -0.19 24.39 0.41
C ASP A 336 1.15 24.66 1.11
N GLY A 337 1.85 25.74 0.72
CA GLY A 337 3.11 26.13 1.30
C GLY A 337 3.28 27.63 1.48
N THR A 338 4.05 28.02 2.49
CA THR A 338 4.49 29.39 2.70
C THR A 338 5.98 29.42 2.97
N SER A 339 6.64 30.50 2.58
CA SER A 339 8.07 30.69 2.82
C SER A 339 8.39 32.13 3.21
N VAL A 340 9.43 32.29 4.03
CA VAL A 340 10.03 33.57 4.34
C VAL A 340 11.54 33.41 4.19
N THR A 341 12.18 34.23 3.36
CA THR A 341 13.63 34.20 3.13
C THR A 341 14.22 35.57 3.33
N ASP A 342 15.12 35.69 4.28
CA ASP A 342 15.95 36.88 4.46
C ASP A 342 17.22 36.76 3.58
N VAL A 343 17.42 37.76 2.75
CA VAL A 343 18.49 37.84 1.78
C VAL A 343 19.42 39.00 2.18
N ASN A 344 20.68 38.68 2.42
CA ASN A 344 21.71 39.65 2.74
C ASN A 344 22.84 39.60 1.68
N THR A 345 23.08 40.71 1.01
CA THR A 345 24.20 40.86 0.08
C THR A 345 25.17 41.89 0.64
N PHE A 346 26.48 41.64 0.57
CA PHE A 346 27.50 42.60 0.95
C PHE A 346 28.78 42.44 0.10
N SER A 347 29.51 43.51 -0.10
CA SER A 347 30.74 43.54 -0.87
C SER A 347 31.95 44.01 -0.04
N ASP A 348 33.13 43.45 -0.33
CA ASP A 348 34.41 43.79 0.28
C ASP A 348 35.51 43.93 -0.81
N PRO A 349 36.28 45.06 -0.90
CA PRO A 349 36.14 46.30 -0.15
C PRO A 349 35.00 47.16 -0.66
N GLY A 350 34.32 47.86 0.22
CA GLY A 350 33.19 48.71 -0.13
C GLY A 350 32.16 48.74 0.98
N ASN A 351 32.02 47.62 1.70
CA ASN A 351 31.14 47.46 2.84
C ASN A 351 29.64 47.76 2.50
N ASP A 352 29.31 47.67 1.20
CA ASP A 352 27.93 47.90 0.74
C ASP A 352 27.07 46.66 1.07
N SER A 353 26.01 46.88 1.80
CA SER A 353 25.09 45.80 2.17
C SER A 353 23.63 46.15 1.86
N VAL A 354 22.88 45.17 1.39
CA VAL A 354 21.46 45.25 1.14
C VAL A 354 20.77 44.08 1.81
N PHE A 355 19.72 44.38 2.56
CA PHE A 355 18.91 43.40 3.26
C PHE A 355 17.50 43.42 2.69
N LEU A 356 17.06 42.28 2.22
CA LEU A 356 15.74 42.08 1.63
C LEU A 356 15.03 40.94 2.34
N ARG A 357 13.72 40.95 2.31
CA ARG A 357 12.86 39.83 2.72
C ARG A 357 11.99 39.40 1.55
N LYS A 358 12.01 38.12 1.27
CA LYS A 358 11.10 37.48 0.32
C LYS A 358 10.07 36.67 1.11
N THR A 359 8.80 36.87 0.82
CA THR A 359 7.74 36.01 1.31
C THR A 359 7.09 35.31 0.12
N GLY A 360 6.89 34.00 0.25
CA GLY A 360 6.29 33.18 -0.79
C GLY A 360 5.06 32.44 -0.27
N SER A 361 4.12 32.20 -1.15
CA SER A 361 3.06 31.22 -0.95
C SER A 361 2.88 30.42 -2.22
N ASN A 362 2.63 29.12 -2.08
CA ASN A 362 2.25 28.24 -3.18
C ASN A 362 1.01 27.43 -2.81
N ARG A 363 0.17 27.21 -3.80
CA ARG A 363 -0.92 26.26 -3.73
C ARG A 363 -0.94 25.46 -5.03
N THR A 364 -0.82 24.15 -4.92
CA THR A 364 -0.99 23.23 -6.03
C THR A 364 -2.20 22.34 -5.75
N ASN A 365 -3.08 22.24 -6.74
CA ASN A 365 -4.18 21.28 -6.74
C ASN A 365 -4.04 20.45 -8.01
N GLU A 366 -4.15 19.14 -7.86
CA GLU A 366 -4.13 18.19 -8.97
C GLU A 366 -5.28 17.21 -8.81
N THR A 367 -5.95 16.90 -9.90
CA THR A 367 -7.00 15.88 -9.93
C THR A 367 -6.76 14.97 -11.11
N SER A 368 -6.74 13.67 -10.85
CA SER A 368 -6.57 12.62 -11.85
C SER A 368 -7.78 11.72 -11.89
N LEU A 369 -8.10 11.25 -13.10
CA LEU A 369 -9.13 10.25 -13.34
C LEU A 369 -8.57 9.19 -14.28
N GLU A 370 -8.60 7.94 -13.85
CA GLU A 370 -8.07 6.78 -14.58
C GLU A 370 -9.16 5.74 -14.79
N TYR A 371 -9.24 5.18 -16.00
CA TYR A 371 -10.09 4.04 -16.33
C TYR A 371 -9.24 2.98 -17.00
N ASN A 372 -9.32 1.73 -16.52
CA ASN A 372 -8.66 0.58 -17.11
C ASN A 372 -9.69 -0.48 -17.47
N VAL A 373 -9.50 -1.12 -18.61
CA VAL A 373 -10.22 -2.33 -19.01
C VAL A 373 -9.21 -3.32 -19.55
N ASP A 374 -9.19 -4.50 -18.98
CA ASP A 374 -8.25 -5.56 -19.32
C ASP A 374 -9.00 -6.83 -19.68
N TYR A 375 -8.45 -7.57 -20.62
CA TYR A 375 -8.89 -8.90 -20.99
C TYR A 375 -7.67 -9.80 -21.11
N SER A 376 -7.72 -10.94 -20.46
CA SER A 376 -6.70 -11.99 -20.55
C SER A 376 -7.34 -13.30 -21.00
N HIS A 377 -6.65 -14.01 -21.90
CA HIS A 377 -7.04 -15.35 -22.37
C HIS A 377 -5.86 -16.31 -22.28
N THR A 378 -6.03 -17.36 -21.49
CA THR A 378 -5.06 -18.45 -21.36
C THR A 378 -5.43 -19.58 -22.31
N PHE A 379 -4.61 -19.86 -23.31
CA PHE A 379 -4.91 -20.88 -24.36
C PHE A 379 -4.67 -22.31 -23.90
N ASP A 380 -3.70 -22.54 -23.01
CA ASP A 380 -3.31 -23.87 -22.57
C ASP A 380 -2.66 -23.85 -21.16
N THR A 381 -2.39 -25.04 -20.64
CA THR A 381 -1.76 -25.23 -19.32
C THR A 381 -0.27 -24.92 -19.27
N LEU A 382 0.36 -24.66 -20.41
CA LEU A 382 1.77 -24.26 -20.49
C LEU A 382 1.97 -22.75 -20.26
N GLY A 383 0.87 -22.00 -20.13
CA GLY A 383 0.90 -20.54 -19.89
C GLY A 383 0.97 -19.72 -21.17
N LYS A 384 0.47 -20.25 -22.32
CA LYS A 384 0.25 -19.44 -23.49
C LYS A 384 -0.90 -18.48 -23.23
N GLU A 385 -0.65 -17.17 -23.35
CA GLU A 385 -1.57 -16.12 -22.91
C GLU A 385 -1.62 -14.95 -23.88
N LEU A 386 -2.81 -14.38 -24.05
CA LEU A 386 -3.05 -13.12 -24.75
C LEU A 386 -3.63 -12.11 -23.77
N ASP A 387 -2.93 -10.99 -23.59
CA ASP A 387 -3.38 -9.87 -22.79
C ASP A 387 -3.72 -8.68 -23.68
N LEU A 388 -4.90 -8.11 -23.47
CA LEU A 388 -5.34 -6.87 -24.11
C LEU A 388 -5.67 -5.87 -23.01
N SER A 389 -5.15 -4.65 -23.10
CA SER A 389 -5.43 -3.59 -22.13
C SER A 389 -5.79 -2.28 -22.83
N MET A 390 -6.73 -1.57 -22.25
CA MET A 390 -7.10 -0.22 -22.61
C MET A 390 -7.08 0.65 -21.36
N GLU A 391 -6.28 1.69 -21.38
CA GLU A 391 -6.18 2.67 -20.31
C GLU A 391 -6.55 4.05 -20.83
N PHE A 392 -7.28 4.79 -20.03
CA PHE A 392 -7.51 6.23 -20.19
C PHE A 392 -7.09 6.93 -18.92
N SER A 393 -6.31 7.99 -19.03
CA SER A 393 -6.02 8.91 -17.94
C SER A 393 -6.34 10.35 -18.33
N GLY A 394 -6.83 11.12 -17.37
CA GLY A 394 -7.10 12.53 -17.55
C GLY A 394 -6.74 13.32 -16.29
N ASP A 395 -5.80 14.25 -16.46
CA ASP A 395 -5.21 15.04 -15.39
C ASP A 395 -5.55 16.52 -15.52
N ARG A 396 -5.76 17.16 -14.40
CA ARG A 396 -5.87 18.60 -14.29
C ARG A 396 -5.04 19.08 -13.12
N ASP A 397 -4.13 19.97 -13.40
CA ASP A 397 -3.31 20.64 -12.40
C ASP A 397 -3.55 22.15 -12.41
N SER A 398 -3.44 22.74 -11.25
CA SER A 398 -3.46 24.19 -11.07
C SER A 398 -2.48 24.56 -9.97
N SER A 399 -1.55 25.45 -10.30
CA SER A 399 -0.57 25.95 -9.35
C SER A 399 -0.60 27.47 -9.29
N ASP A 400 -0.77 28.00 -8.09
CA ASP A 400 -0.73 29.41 -7.77
C ASP A 400 0.53 29.70 -6.96
N TYR A 401 1.42 30.50 -7.50
CA TYR A 401 2.65 30.96 -6.82
C TYR A 401 2.57 32.46 -6.63
N ARG A 402 2.86 32.92 -5.43
CA ARG A 402 3.02 34.31 -5.12
C ARG A 402 4.36 34.53 -4.44
N THR A 403 5.13 35.51 -4.90
CA THR A 403 6.36 35.97 -4.27
C THR A 403 6.32 37.48 -4.11
N ASP A 404 6.45 37.95 -2.90
CA ASP A 404 6.61 39.36 -2.58
C ASP A 404 8.03 39.59 -2.03
N GLN A 405 8.76 40.58 -2.56
CA GLN A 405 10.04 40.99 -2.05
C GLN A 405 9.94 42.41 -1.48
N SER A 406 10.42 42.58 -0.27
CA SER A 406 10.45 43.83 0.44
C SER A 406 11.87 44.24 0.75
N PHE A 407 12.17 45.52 0.61
CA PHE A 407 13.40 46.12 1.09
C PHE A 407 13.34 46.30 2.59
N LEU A 408 14.42 45.94 3.31
CA LEU A 408 14.52 46.13 4.75
C LEU A 408 15.42 47.30 5.08
N HIS A 409 16.71 47.26 4.67
CA HIS A 409 17.66 48.33 4.86
C HIS A 409 18.91 48.12 3.98
N SER A 410 19.73 49.16 3.84
CA SER A 410 21.05 49.08 3.24
C SER A 410 22.03 49.99 3.94
N SER A 411 23.34 49.73 3.76
CA SER A 411 24.42 50.57 4.28
C SER A 411 24.59 51.86 3.48
N GLN A 412 24.15 51.90 2.21
CA GLN A 412 24.19 53.05 1.32
C GLN A 412 22.80 53.59 1.05
N PRO A 413 22.65 54.89 0.78
CA PRO A 413 21.39 55.42 0.31
C PRO A 413 21.02 54.85 -1.05
N ILE A 414 19.93 54.06 -1.10
CA ILE A 414 19.37 53.50 -2.31
C ILE A 414 17.88 53.77 -2.37
N ASP A 415 17.29 53.70 -3.58
CA ASP A 415 15.85 53.76 -3.73
C ASP A 415 15.25 52.38 -3.40
N PRO A 416 14.49 52.25 -2.30
CA PRO A 416 13.85 50.98 -1.92
C PRO A 416 12.97 50.38 -3.03
N SER A 417 12.31 51.20 -3.83
CA SER A 417 11.38 50.75 -4.89
C SER A 417 12.09 49.90 -5.98
N SER A 418 13.41 50.05 -6.12
CA SER A 418 14.24 49.25 -7.03
C SER A 418 14.37 47.79 -6.60
N TYR A 419 14.06 47.48 -5.36
CA TYR A 419 14.19 46.15 -4.75
C TYR A 419 12.84 45.52 -4.34
N GLU A 420 11.77 46.29 -4.46
CA GLU A 420 10.43 45.82 -4.11
C GLU A 420 9.70 45.32 -5.34
N PHE A 421 9.17 44.11 -5.27
CA PHE A 421 8.30 43.56 -6.31
C PHE A 421 7.29 42.56 -5.72
N SER A 422 6.20 42.39 -6.45
CA SER A 422 5.23 41.32 -6.23
C SER A 422 5.07 40.57 -7.55
N GLN A 423 5.21 39.26 -7.48
CA GLN A 423 4.99 38.37 -8.63
C GLN A 423 3.89 37.38 -8.27
N LEU A 424 2.96 37.24 -9.20
CA LEU A 424 1.93 36.21 -9.16
C LEU A 424 2.07 35.38 -10.44
N GLU A 425 2.10 34.06 -10.27
CA GLU A 425 2.15 33.10 -11.35
C GLU A 425 1.05 32.07 -11.14
N ASN A 426 0.27 31.85 -12.17
CA ASN A 426 -0.83 30.89 -12.16
C ASN A 426 -0.63 29.95 -13.35
N ASP A 427 -0.37 28.68 -13.05
CA ASP A 427 -0.23 27.62 -14.04
C ASP A 427 -1.49 26.76 -14.04
N LEU A 428 -1.93 26.41 -15.23
CA LEU A 428 -3.08 25.51 -15.45
C LEU A 428 -2.69 24.49 -16.50
N GLY A 429 -2.65 23.21 -16.10
CA GLY A 429 -2.41 22.08 -16.96
C GLY A 429 -3.67 21.24 -17.17
N LYS A 430 -3.72 20.58 -18.31
CA LYS A 430 -4.69 19.52 -18.62
C LYS A 430 -4.01 18.56 -19.57
N GLU A 431 -4.04 17.30 -19.19
CA GLU A 431 -3.53 16.20 -19.98
C GLU A 431 -4.59 15.10 -20.11
N ALA A 432 -4.58 14.40 -21.22
CA ALA A 432 -5.39 13.22 -21.42
C ALA A 432 -4.62 12.24 -22.29
N GLU A 433 -4.49 11.03 -21.83
CA GLU A 433 -3.81 9.94 -22.51
C GLU A 433 -4.75 8.75 -22.71
N TYR A 434 -4.62 8.10 -23.87
CA TYR A 434 -5.26 6.83 -24.17
C TYR A 434 -4.17 5.84 -24.53
N LEU A 435 -4.14 4.71 -23.85
CA LEU A 435 -3.17 3.68 -24.10
C LEU A 435 -3.88 2.37 -24.43
N PHE A 436 -3.46 1.74 -25.51
CA PHE A 436 -3.89 0.39 -25.90
C PHE A 436 -2.67 -0.51 -25.95
N THR A 437 -2.71 -1.65 -25.30
CA THR A 437 -1.67 -2.67 -25.37
C THR A 437 -2.24 -4.02 -25.76
N ALA A 438 -1.44 -4.79 -26.47
CA ALA A 438 -1.75 -6.18 -26.83
C ALA A 438 -0.46 -6.99 -26.72
N ASP A 439 -0.44 -7.99 -25.83
CA ASP A 439 0.71 -8.83 -25.55
C ASP A 439 0.34 -10.31 -25.72
N LEU A 440 1.21 -11.06 -26.39
CA LEU A 440 1.08 -12.50 -26.59
C LEU A 440 2.29 -13.21 -26.02
N ILE A 441 2.08 -14.08 -25.06
CA ILE A 441 3.09 -14.88 -24.38
C ILE A 441 3.01 -16.31 -24.92
N LEU A 442 4.12 -16.81 -25.43
CA LEU A 442 4.24 -18.15 -26.03
C LEU A 442 5.37 -18.93 -25.36
N PRO A 443 5.12 -19.64 -24.26
CA PRO A 443 6.08 -20.60 -23.72
C PRO A 443 6.19 -21.81 -24.66
N PHE A 444 7.41 -22.25 -24.94
CA PHE A 444 7.70 -23.45 -25.73
C PHE A 444 8.04 -24.64 -24.83
N ASP A 445 8.70 -24.37 -23.73
CA ASP A 445 9.04 -25.32 -22.67
C ASP A 445 9.24 -24.55 -21.34
N GLU A 446 9.69 -25.26 -20.28
CA GLU A 446 9.87 -24.67 -18.94
C GLU A 446 10.93 -23.54 -18.89
N ASP A 447 11.87 -23.51 -19.87
CA ASP A 447 13.01 -22.59 -19.87
C ASP A 447 12.91 -21.51 -20.98
N HIS A 448 12.02 -21.68 -21.97
CA HIS A 448 11.95 -20.81 -23.15
C HIS A 448 10.57 -20.23 -23.39
N THR A 449 10.47 -18.92 -23.34
CA THR A 449 9.24 -18.16 -23.64
C THR A 449 9.53 -17.11 -24.73
N LEU A 450 8.61 -16.94 -25.64
CA LEU A 450 8.63 -15.90 -26.64
C LEU A 450 7.47 -14.92 -26.37
N GLU A 451 7.78 -13.64 -26.33
CA GLU A 451 6.80 -12.58 -26.08
C GLU A 451 6.72 -11.66 -27.29
N PHE A 452 5.50 -11.34 -27.70
CA PHE A 452 5.20 -10.34 -28.72
C PHE A 452 4.23 -9.33 -28.16
N GLY A 453 4.51 -8.05 -28.35
CA GLY A 453 3.62 -7.01 -27.88
C GLY A 453 3.55 -5.83 -28.83
N GLY A 454 2.46 -5.09 -28.73
CA GLY A 454 2.22 -3.85 -29.43
C GLY A 454 1.51 -2.84 -28.54
N LYS A 455 1.89 -1.56 -28.71
CA LYS A 455 1.38 -0.44 -27.93
C LYS A 455 0.99 0.69 -28.86
N ALA A 456 -0.16 1.33 -28.59
CA ALA A 456 -0.61 2.54 -29.27
C ALA A 456 -1.15 3.55 -28.23
N ASN A 457 -0.72 4.78 -28.32
CA ASN A 457 -1.15 5.91 -27.50
C ASN A 457 -1.44 7.14 -28.38
#